data_87294447d243c00abaa37ed8406d7c27
#
_entry.id   87294447d243c00abaa37ed8406d7c27
#
_cell.length_a   1.000
_cell.length_b   1.000
_cell.length_c   1.000
_cell.angle_alpha   90.00
_cell.angle_beta   90.00
_cell.angle_gamma   90.00
#
_symmetry.space_group_name_H-M   'P 1'
#
loop_
_entity.id
_entity.type
_entity.pdbx_description
1 polymer ?
#
loop_
_entity_poly.entity_id
_entity_poly.type
_entity_poly.pdbx_seq_one_letter_code
_entity_poly.pdbx_strand_id
1 'polypeptide(L)'
;MATVQDLSRRIRSVRNTRKITKAMELVAAARLRRAEERIVQMRDYADRMQELTAGTARAAASLRGLKLLQQREPQTVAIVALTGDRGLAGAFNGQVLRRAFAIESSLRGEGKQVRWLVVGRKGRSTLEFRRYQLDQAWMGFTERPAYSDAQAVAHRLAELYEAEEIDRAVAVYNEYVSPLVQRVTEQQLLPISEEVLARAREEESEEQQALLGDFIYEPEPEQILERLLPVYLETEVYRSLLESSASELGARMTAMRNASSNAGDLIDSLTLDLNRARQAEITQEILEVVAGADALTQ
;
A
#
# COMPACT_ATOMS: atom_id res chain seq x y z
N MET A 1 31.41 29.94 -12.15
CA MET A 1 30.70 30.09 -10.86
C MET A 1 29.23 30.40 -11.13
N ALA A 2 28.32 29.94 -10.26
CA ALA A 2 26.90 30.33 -10.41
C ALA A 2 26.72 31.81 -10.16
N THR A 3 26.00 32.51 -10.99
CA THR A 3 25.77 33.96 -10.83
C THR A 3 24.80 34.24 -9.67
N VAL A 4 24.84 35.44 -9.11
CA VAL A 4 23.90 35.90 -8.06
C VAL A 4 22.43 35.71 -8.52
N GLN A 5 22.15 35.94 -9.80
CA GLN A 5 20.82 35.75 -10.37
C GLN A 5 20.41 34.27 -10.42
N ASP A 6 21.33 33.35 -10.76
CA ASP A 6 21.05 31.91 -10.79
C ASP A 6 20.76 31.37 -9.41
N LEU A 7 21.56 31.77 -8.40
CA LEU A 7 21.35 31.38 -7.02
C LEU A 7 20.01 31.93 -6.49
N SER A 8 19.68 33.17 -6.77
CA SER A 8 18.40 33.76 -6.40
C SER A 8 17.20 33.02 -7.04
N ARG A 9 17.33 32.63 -8.30
CA ARG A 9 16.31 31.84 -9.02
C ARG A 9 16.14 30.45 -8.40
N ARG A 10 17.24 29.75 -8.07
CA ARG A 10 17.22 28.45 -7.38
C ARG A 10 16.56 28.56 -6.01
N ILE A 11 16.92 29.53 -5.19
CA ILE A 11 16.29 29.75 -3.88
C ILE A 11 14.77 29.94 -4.03
N ARG A 12 14.32 30.71 -5.01
CA ARG A 12 12.88 30.90 -5.26
C ARG A 12 12.19 29.61 -5.65
N SER A 13 12.79 28.80 -6.51
CA SER A 13 12.27 27.50 -6.92
C SER A 13 12.16 26.52 -5.74
N VAL A 14 13.22 26.43 -4.92
CA VAL A 14 13.22 25.54 -3.75
C VAL A 14 12.20 25.98 -2.70
N ARG A 15 12.04 27.31 -2.48
CA ARG A 15 10.98 27.84 -1.61
C ARG A 15 9.59 27.46 -2.08
N ASN A 16 9.34 27.49 -3.38
CA ASN A 16 8.06 27.06 -3.94
C ASN A 16 7.86 25.54 -3.75
N THR A 17 8.88 24.73 -4.01
CA THR A 17 8.85 23.28 -3.76
C THR A 17 8.55 22.99 -2.29
N ARG A 18 9.20 23.69 -1.34
CA ARG A 18 8.93 23.56 0.11
C ARG A 18 7.47 23.86 0.46
N LYS A 19 6.89 24.91 -0.14
CA LYS A 19 5.47 25.22 0.08
C LYS A 19 4.55 24.11 -0.43
N ILE A 20 4.85 23.55 -1.61
CA ILE A 20 4.08 22.45 -2.20
C ILE A 20 4.19 21.19 -1.35
N THR A 21 5.40 20.79 -0.95
CA THR A 21 5.61 19.59 -0.13
C THR A 21 4.95 19.74 1.24
N LYS A 22 4.99 20.94 1.84
CA LYS A 22 4.29 21.20 3.10
C LYS A 22 2.77 21.10 2.96
N ALA A 23 2.21 21.62 1.88
CA ALA A 23 0.77 21.46 1.60
C ALA A 23 0.40 19.98 1.38
N MET A 24 1.23 19.22 0.65
CA MET A 24 1.00 17.79 0.42
C MET A 24 1.10 16.97 1.72
N GLU A 25 2.01 17.31 2.63
CA GLU A 25 2.09 16.72 3.97
C GLU A 25 0.77 16.90 4.73
N LEU A 26 0.24 18.13 4.77
CA LEU A 26 -0.99 18.45 5.49
C LEU A 26 -2.22 17.72 4.87
N VAL A 27 -2.30 17.68 3.54
CA VAL A 27 -3.36 16.95 2.84
C VAL A 27 -3.28 15.44 3.11
N ALA A 28 -2.06 14.87 3.09
CA ALA A 28 -1.86 13.46 3.39
C ALA A 28 -2.25 13.14 4.84
N ALA A 29 -1.87 13.99 5.81
CA ALA A 29 -2.26 13.83 7.21
C ALA A 29 -3.78 13.87 7.42
N ALA A 30 -4.47 14.82 6.77
CA ALA A 30 -5.93 14.93 6.88
C ALA A 30 -6.67 13.72 6.25
N ARG A 31 -6.13 13.18 5.16
CA ARG A 31 -6.68 11.97 4.52
C ARG A 31 -6.37 10.71 5.33
N LEU A 32 -5.17 10.63 5.91
CA LEU A 32 -4.77 9.52 6.77
C LEU A 32 -5.72 9.35 7.94
N ARG A 33 -6.06 10.42 8.65
CA ARG A 33 -7.01 10.36 9.77
C ARG A 33 -8.35 9.73 9.37
N ARG A 34 -8.86 10.06 8.19
CA ARG A 34 -10.12 9.46 7.68
C ARG A 34 -9.94 8.00 7.26
N ALA A 35 -8.74 7.62 6.81
CA ALA A 35 -8.44 6.23 6.49
C ALA A 35 -8.33 5.38 7.76
N GLU A 36 -7.71 5.91 8.83
CA GLU A 36 -7.67 5.28 10.16
C GLU A 36 -9.06 5.00 10.72
N GLU A 37 -9.97 5.98 10.65
CA GLU A 37 -11.36 5.81 11.07
C GLU A 37 -12.06 4.64 10.34
N ARG A 38 -11.80 4.47 9.05
CA ARG A 38 -12.36 3.36 8.27
C ARG A 38 -11.73 2.01 8.63
N ILE A 39 -10.43 1.97 8.88
CA ILE A 39 -9.75 0.75 9.31
C ILE A 39 -10.33 0.25 10.62
N VAL A 40 -10.54 1.13 11.60
CA VAL A 40 -11.13 0.76 12.89
C VAL A 40 -12.52 0.15 12.70
N GLN A 41 -13.40 0.82 11.93
CA GLN A 41 -14.74 0.28 11.64
C GLN A 41 -14.69 -1.05 10.89
N MET A 42 -13.71 -1.22 9.99
CA MET A 42 -13.59 -2.44 9.20
C MET A 42 -13.05 -3.61 10.02
N ARG A 43 -12.16 -3.36 10.99
CA ARG A 43 -11.63 -4.42 11.87
C ARG A 43 -12.74 -5.09 12.65
N ASP A 44 -13.60 -4.32 13.30
CA ASP A 44 -14.73 -4.86 14.05
C ASP A 44 -15.68 -5.70 13.16
N TYR A 45 -15.86 -5.28 11.90
CA TYR A 45 -16.67 -6.03 10.94
C TYR A 45 -15.97 -7.32 10.49
N ALA A 46 -14.68 -7.24 10.18
CA ALA A 46 -13.89 -8.40 9.73
C ALA A 46 -13.80 -9.47 10.82
N ASP A 47 -13.59 -9.06 12.07
CA ASP A 47 -13.52 -9.97 13.21
C ASP A 47 -14.85 -10.71 13.41
N ARG A 48 -15.98 -9.99 13.38
CA ARG A 48 -17.31 -10.62 13.46
C ARG A 48 -17.64 -11.51 12.26
N MET A 49 -17.19 -11.14 11.06
CA MET A 49 -17.34 -11.96 9.85
C MET A 49 -16.55 -13.27 10.00
N GLN A 50 -15.35 -13.18 10.55
CA GLN A 50 -14.50 -14.32 10.84
C GLN A 50 -15.15 -15.24 11.89
N GLU A 51 -15.68 -14.70 12.99
CA GLU A 51 -16.43 -15.43 14.02
C GLU A 51 -17.63 -16.17 13.44
N LEU A 52 -18.47 -15.47 12.66
CA LEU A 52 -19.63 -16.07 12.00
C LEU A 52 -19.25 -17.21 11.05
N THR A 53 -18.22 -16.98 10.22
CA THR A 53 -17.75 -17.98 9.26
C THR A 53 -17.19 -19.19 9.97
N ALA A 54 -16.41 -18.99 11.03
CA ALA A 54 -15.87 -20.07 11.86
C ALA A 54 -16.98 -20.84 12.60
N GLY A 55 -17.96 -20.12 13.18
CA GLY A 55 -19.12 -20.74 13.86
C GLY A 55 -19.94 -21.62 12.91
N THR A 56 -20.24 -21.09 11.73
CA THR A 56 -21.00 -21.82 10.70
C THR A 56 -20.21 -23.02 10.17
N ALA A 57 -18.88 -22.88 9.97
CA ALA A 57 -18.02 -24.00 9.53
C ALA A 57 -17.96 -25.13 10.55
N ARG A 58 -18.06 -24.83 11.85
CA ARG A 58 -18.14 -25.83 12.92
C ARG A 58 -19.47 -26.59 12.94
N ALA A 59 -20.55 -25.90 12.61
CA ALA A 59 -21.89 -26.48 12.57
C ALA A 59 -22.13 -27.33 11.30
N ALA A 60 -21.35 -27.12 10.25
CA ALA A 60 -21.47 -27.86 9.00
C ALA A 60 -21.03 -29.33 9.18
N ALA A 61 -21.86 -30.27 8.68
CA ALA A 61 -21.55 -31.70 8.74
C ALA A 61 -20.39 -32.05 7.82
N SER A 62 -20.18 -31.33 6.74
CA SER A 62 -19.10 -31.53 5.79
C SER A 62 -18.69 -30.23 5.11
N LEU A 63 -17.38 -29.96 5.07
CA LEU A 63 -16.81 -28.87 4.28
C LEU A 63 -16.45 -29.29 2.85
N ARG A 64 -16.71 -30.58 2.52
CA ARG A 64 -16.45 -31.14 1.18
C ARG A 64 -17.41 -30.52 0.17
N GLY A 65 -16.87 -29.96 -0.91
CA GLY A 65 -17.66 -29.28 -1.95
C GLY A 65 -17.57 -27.75 -1.92
N LEU A 66 -17.12 -27.16 -0.82
CA LEU A 66 -16.86 -25.73 -0.72
C LEU A 66 -15.50 -25.41 -1.37
N LYS A 67 -15.53 -25.02 -2.64
CA LYS A 67 -14.32 -24.86 -3.48
C LYS A 67 -13.28 -23.94 -2.87
N LEU A 68 -13.68 -22.82 -2.25
CA LEU A 68 -12.77 -21.81 -1.69
C LEU A 68 -12.02 -22.30 -0.43
N LEU A 69 -12.46 -23.40 0.20
CA LEU A 69 -11.77 -24.06 1.32
C LEU A 69 -10.87 -25.20 0.85
N GLN A 70 -11.07 -25.69 -0.36
CA GLN A 70 -10.39 -26.88 -0.85
C GLN A 70 -8.89 -26.63 -0.99
N GLN A 71 -8.10 -27.30 -0.16
CA GLN A 71 -6.64 -27.25 -0.26
C GLN A 71 -6.15 -28.15 -1.40
N ARG A 72 -5.28 -27.60 -2.23
CA ARG A 72 -4.60 -28.30 -3.33
C ARG A 72 -3.11 -28.09 -3.22
N GLU A 73 -2.33 -29.04 -3.75
CA GLU A 73 -0.89 -28.83 -3.86
C GLU A 73 -0.62 -27.68 -4.86
N PRO A 74 0.01 -26.57 -4.42
CA PRO A 74 0.10 -25.37 -5.24
C PRO A 74 1.10 -25.54 -6.38
N GLN A 75 0.60 -25.65 -7.61
CA GLN A 75 1.38 -25.62 -8.86
C GLN A 75 1.37 -24.20 -9.43
N THR A 76 0.23 -23.50 -9.38
CA THR A 76 0.09 -22.14 -9.86
C THR A 76 -0.34 -21.22 -8.72
N VAL A 77 0.46 -20.18 -8.44
CA VAL A 77 0.20 -19.21 -7.37
C VAL A 77 -0.09 -17.84 -7.93
N ALA A 78 -1.23 -17.26 -7.55
CA ALA A 78 -1.53 -15.87 -7.84
C ALA A 78 -0.88 -14.93 -6.82
N ILE A 79 -0.13 -13.94 -7.28
CA ILE A 79 0.41 -12.86 -6.46
C ILE A 79 -0.40 -11.60 -6.75
N VAL A 80 -1.07 -11.08 -5.73
CA VAL A 80 -1.83 -9.83 -5.78
C VAL A 80 -0.99 -8.73 -5.13
N ALA A 81 -0.34 -7.90 -5.94
CA ALA A 81 0.48 -6.80 -5.41
C ALA A 81 -0.37 -5.53 -5.24
N LEU A 82 -0.56 -5.07 -4.00
CA LEU A 82 -1.32 -3.85 -3.70
C LEU A 82 -0.36 -2.66 -3.64
N THR A 83 -0.39 -1.83 -4.68
CA THR A 83 0.44 -0.63 -4.83
C THR A 83 -0.43 0.62 -5.00
N GLY A 84 0.17 1.80 -4.97
CA GLY A 84 -0.54 3.06 -5.17
C GLY A 84 -0.68 3.46 -6.63
N ASP A 85 -1.69 4.28 -6.90
CA ASP A 85 -1.84 4.96 -8.19
C ASP A 85 -0.87 6.11 -8.37
N ARG A 86 -0.45 6.72 -7.26
CA ARG A 86 0.42 7.91 -7.26
C ARG A 86 1.80 7.60 -6.68
N GLY A 87 2.76 8.45 -7.03
CA GLY A 87 4.09 8.44 -6.44
C GLY A 87 4.20 9.34 -5.21
N LEU A 88 5.43 9.68 -4.85
CA LEU A 88 5.79 10.57 -3.73
C LEU A 88 5.40 10.02 -2.35
N ALA A 89 5.28 8.70 -2.24
CA ALA A 89 5.02 7.98 -1.00
C ALA A 89 6.27 7.23 -0.49
N GLY A 90 7.45 7.80 -0.67
CA GLY A 90 8.70 7.18 -0.22
C GLY A 90 8.93 5.80 -0.82
N ALA A 91 9.25 4.83 0.03
CA ALA A 91 9.55 3.46 -0.36
C ALA A 91 8.32 2.55 -0.49
N PHE A 92 7.10 3.05 -0.23
CA PHE A 92 5.85 2.30 -0.17
C PHE A 92 5.70 1.29 -1.33
N ASN A 93 5.65 1.79 -2.58
CA ASN A 93 5.48 0.93 -3.75
C ASN A 93 6.67 -0.02 -3.97
N GLY A 94 7.89 0.49 -3.74
CA GLY A 94 9.12 -0.27 -3.94
C GLY A 94 9.27 -1.43 -2.98
N GLN A 95 8.79 -1.30 -1.75
CA GLN A 95 8.85 -2.36 -0.74
C GLN A 95 7.90 -3.51 -1.09
N VAL A 96 6.63 -3.22 -1.44
CA VAL A 96 5.65 -4.22 -1.88
C VAL A 96 6.16 -4.99 -3.09
N LEU A 97 6.61 -4.28 -4.13
CA LEU A 97 7.10 -4.93 -5.35
C LEU A 97 8.36 -5.77 -5.10
N ARG A 98 9.28 -5.29 -4.27
CA ARG A 98 10.48 -6.06 -3.90
C ARG A 98 10.10 -7.37 -3.21
N ARG A 99 9.12 -7.33 -2.28
CA ARG A 99 8.67 -8.52 -1.59
C ARG A 99 7.94 -9.47 -2.54
N ALA A 100 7.05 -8.95 -3.39
CA ALA A 100 6.33 -9.74 -4.38
C ALA A 100 7.29 -10.44 -5.37
N PHE A 101 8.34 -9.77 -5.82
CA PHE A 101 9.38 -10.41 -6.65
C PHE A 101 10.21 -11.46 -5.90
N ALA A 102 10.45 -11.27 -4.61
CA ALA A 102 11.13 -12.27 -3.79
C ALA A 102 10.29 -13.55 -3.66
N ILE A 103 8.97 -13.41 -3.45
CA ILE A 103 8.02 -14.53 -3.42
C ILE A 103 8.01 -15.25 -4.77
N GLU A 104 7.89 -14.49 -5.88
CA GLU A 104 7.93 -15.08 -7.22
C GLU A 104 9.22 -15.88 -7.46
N SER A 105 10.36 -15.30 -7.10
CA SER A 105 11.66 -15.98 -7.27
C SER A 105 11.74 -17.29 -6.49
N SER A 106 11.20 -17.33 -5.26
CA SER A 106 11.13 -18.54 -4.45
C SER A 106 10.22 -19.59 -5.11
N LEU A 107 9.01 -19.19 -5.52
CA LEU A 107 8.04 -20.08 -6.15
C LEU A 107 8.57 -20.67 -7.46
N ARG A 108 9.23 -19.85 -8.28
CA ARG A 108 9.89 -20.33 -9.52
C ARG A 108 11.04 -21.28 -9.22
N GLY A 109 11.80 -21.03 -8.15
CA GLY A 109 12.84 -21.95 -7.68
C GLY A 109 12.30 -23.32 -7.27
N GLU A 110 11.04 -23.37 -6.82
CA GLU A 110 10.30 -24.59 -6.50
C GLU A 110 9.60 -25.21 -7.73
N GLY A 111 9.78 -24.66 -8.92
CA GLY A 111 9.14 -25.13 -10.16
C GLY A 111 7.68 -24.71 -10.34
N LYS A 112 7.17 -23.80 -9.51
CA LYS A 112 5.78 -23.34 -9.54
C LYS A 112 5.59 -22.20 -10.55
N GLN A 113 4.39 -22.11 -11.10
CA GLN A 113 3.99 -21.00 -11.97
C GLN A 113 3.44 -19.83 -11.13
N VAL A 114 3.62 -18.60 -11.62
CA VAL A 114 3.12 -17.40 -10.96
C VAL A 114 2.23 -16.63 -11.91
N ARG A 115 1.02 -16.30 -11.48
CA ARG A 115 0.11 -15.36 -12.12
C ARG A 115 0.14 -14.02 -11.38
N TRP A 116 0.26 -12.94 -12.12
CA TRP A 116 0.32 -11.61 -11.56
C TRP A 116 -1.01 -10.88 -11.67
N LEU A 117 -1.53 -10.45 -10.53
CA LEU A 117 -2.62 -9.50 -10.40
C LEU A 117 -2.10 -8.27 -9.67
N VAL A 118 -2.54 -7.08 -10.06
CA VAL A 118 -2.00 -5.86 -9.47
C VAL A 118 -3.09 -4.83 -9.23
N VAL A 119 -3.03 -4.19 -8.07
CA VAL A 119 -3.80 -3.00 -7.76
C VAL A 119 -2.84 -1.80 -7.74
N GLY A 120 -3.23 -0.73 -8.45
CA GLY A 120 -2.47 0.51 -8.51
C GLY A 120 -1.58 0.64 -9.75
N ARG A 121 -1.56 1.86 -10.27
CA ARG A 121 -0.83 2.23 -11.49
C ARG A 121 0.68 1.99 -11.38
N LYS A 122 1.27 2.18 -10.18
CA LYS A 122 2.72 2.06 -9.99
C LYS A 122 3.19 0.61 -10.11
N GLY A 123 2.42 -0.32 -9.56
CA GLY A 123 2.69 -1.76 -9.72
C GLY A 123 2.54 -2.18 -11.17
N ARG A 124 1.41 -1.84 -11.80
CA ARG A 124 1.17 -2.13 -13.22
C ARG A 124 2.34 -1.66 -14.10
N SER A 125 2.69 -0.37 -14.03
CA SER A 125 3.77 0.19 -14.86
C SER A 125 5.11 -0.50 -14.63
N THR A 126 5.41 -0.93 -13.39
CA THR A 126 6.66 -1.62 -13.07
C THR A 126 6.69 -3.03 -13.63
N LEU A 127 5.58 -3.77 -13.51
CA LEU A 127 5.48 -5.13 -14.02
C LEU A 127 5.51 -5.15 -15.55
N GLU A 128 4.78 -4.26 -16.23
CA GLU A 128 4.80 -4.09 -17.70
C GLU A 128 6.21 -3.71 -18.19
N PHE A 129 6.90 -2.78 -17.51
CA PHE A 129 8.27 -2.40 -17.84
C PHE A 129 9.24 -3.59 -17.73
N ARG A 130 9.04 -4.47 -16.75
CA ARG A 130 9.82 -5.69 -16.58
C ARG A 130 9.35 -6.85 -17.47
N ARG A 131 8.36 -6.61 -18.33
CA ARG A 131 7.78 -7.58 -19.28
C ARG A 131 7.10 -8.77 -18.60
N TYR A 132 6.56 -8.57 -17.42
CA TYR A 132 5.70 -9.56 -16.79
C TYR A 132 4.33 -9.57 -17.47
N GLN A 133 3.78 -10.75 -17.68
CA GLN A 133 2.40 -10.91 -18.11
C GLN A 133 1.48 -10.70 -16.93
N LEU A 134 0.54 -9.77 -17.05
CA LEU A 134 -0.49 -9.50 -16.06
C LEU A 134 -1.77 -10.20 -16.44
N ASP A 135 -2.38 -10.91 -15.49
CA ASP A 135 -3.75 -11.41 -15.64
C ASP A 135 -4.73 -10.25 -15.58
N GLN A 136 -4.67 -9.46 -14.52
CA GLN A 136 -5.53 -8.28 -14.36
C GLN A 136 -4.86 -7.14 -13.58
N ALA A 137 -5.28 -5.90 -13.90
CA ALA A 137 -4.82 -4.70 -13.20
C ALA A 137 -6.01 -3.78 -12.89
N TRP A 138 -6.13 -3.34 -11.64
CA TRP A 138 -7.12 -2.38 -11.20
C TRP A 138 -6.45 -1.07 -10.76
N MET A 139 -7.04 0.06 -11.10
CA MET A 139 -6.44 1.38 -10.87
C MET A 139 -7.50 2.44 -10.59
N GLY A 140 -7.07 3.56 -9.99
CA GLY A 140 -7.89 4.76 -9.84
C GLY A 140 -8.56 4.92 -8.47
N PHE A 141 -8.50 3.91 -7.60
CA PHE A 141 -9.18 3.90 -6.31
C PHE A 141 -8.26 3.72 -5.09
N THR A 142 -6.94 3.55 -5.29
CA THR A 142 -6.03 3.14 -4.19
C THR A 142 -5.96 4.12 -3.02
N GLU A 143 -6.16 5.42 -3.25
CA GLU A 143 -6.22 6.42 -2.16
C GLU A 143 -7.53 6.36 -1.34
N ARG A 144 -8.61 5.81 -1.92
CA ARG A 144 -9.92 5.72 -1.29
C ARG A 144 -10.69 4.53 -1.85
N PRO A 145 -10.30 3.29 -1.49
CA PRO A 145 -10.99 2.11 -1.98
C PRO A 145 -12.43 2.07 -1.45
N ALA A 146 -13.34 1.61 -2.31
CA ALA A 146 -14.71 1.25 -1.96
C ALA A 146 -14.83 -0.27 -1.85
N TYR A 147 -15.90 -0.76 -1.20
CA TYR A 147 -16.15 -2.20 -1.09
C TYR A 147 -16.32 -2.86 -2.47
N SER A 148 -16.96 -2.16 -3.42
CA SER A 148 -17.09 -2.63 -4.81
C SER A 148 -15.76 -2.87 -5.53
N ASP A 149 -14.70 -2.12 -5.15
CA ASP A 149 -13.38 -2.34 -5.71
C ASP A 149 -12.77 -3.65 -5.18
N ALA A 150 -13.00 -3.94 -3.90
CA ALA A 150 -12.60 -5.20 -3.28
C ALA A 150 -13.35 -6.40 -3.88
N GLN A 151 -14.66 -6.24 -4.11
CA GLN A 151 -15.49 -7.25 -4.78
C GLN A 151 -14.92 -7.61 -6.15
N ALA A 152 -14.56 -6.63 -6.97
CA ALA A 152 -13.99 -6.87 -8.30
C ALA A 152 -12.69 -7.67 -8.25
N VAL A 153 -11.84 -7.44 -7.25
CA VAL A 153 -10.60 -8.19 -7.03
C VAL A 153 -10.90 -9.60 -6.51
N ALA A 154 -11.76 -9.70 -5.50
CA ALA A 154 -12.12 -10.97 -4.86
C ALA A 154 -12.83 -11.93 -5.83
N HIS A 155 -13.79 -11.43 -6.62
CA HIS A 155 -14.48 -12.23 -7.63
C HIS A 155 -13.51 -12.80 -8.67
N ARG A 156 -12.56 -11.98 -9.16
CA ARG A 156 -11.56 -12.49 -10.10
C ARG A 156 -10.69 -13.59 -9.50
N LEU A 157 -10.31 -13.46 -8.23
CA LEU A 157 -9.56 -14.49 -7.52
C LEU A 157 -10.37 -15.76 -7.32
N ALA A 158 -11.65 -15.62 -6.94
CA ALA A 158 -12.55 -16.76 -6.78
C ALA A 158 -12.77 -17.50 -8.12
N GLU A 159 -13.03 -16.77 -9.22
CA GLU A 159 -13.15 -17.33 -10.56
C GLU A 159 -11.93 -18.17 -10.95
N LEU A 160 -10.73 -17.60 -10.80
CA LEU A 160 -9.47 -18.28 -11.13
C LEU A 160 -9.27 -19.54 -10.26
N TYR A 161 -9.63 -19.46 -8.99
CA TYR A 161 -9.49 -20.56 -8.05
C TYR A 161 -10.49 -21.67 -8.30
N GLU A 162 -11.76 -21.33 -8.55
CA GLU A 162 -12.83 -22.29 -8.87
C GLU A 162 -12.66 -22.97 -10.22
N ALA A 163 -12.04 -22.26 -11.18
CA ALA A 163 -11.67 -22.80 -12.50
C ALA A 163 -10.37 -23.62 -12.46
N GLU A 164 -9.76 -23.80 -11.27
CA GLU A 164 -8.50 -24.52 -11.07
C GLU A 164 -7.32 -23.92 -11.88
N GLU A 165 -7.42 -22.64 -12.26
CA GLU A 165 -6.36 -21.92 -12.95
C GLU A 165 -5.27 -21.43 -11.98
N ILE A 166 -5.60 -21.32 -10.69
CA ILE A 166 -4.68 -21.06 -9.57
C ILE A 166 -5.02 -21.98 -8.40
N ASP A 167 -3.99 -22.38 -7.65
CA ASP A 167 -4.12 -23.25 -6.48
C ASP A 167 -3.92 -22.48 -5.18
N ARG A 168 -3.38 -21.28 -5.27
CA ARG A 168 -3.12 -20.39 -4.13
C ARG A 168 -3.17 -18.94 -4.57
N ALA A 169 -3.68 -18.06 -3.72
CA ALA A 169 -3.63 -16.61 -3.90
C ALA A 169 -3.03 -15.94 -2.68
N VAL A 170 -2.02 -15.08 -2.90
CA VAL A 170 -1.32 -14.33 -1.85
C VAL A 170 -1.37 -12.85 -2.17
N ALA A 171 -1.91 -12.06 -1.26
CA ALA A 171 -1.82 -10.60 -1.30
C ALA A 171 -0.50 -10.13 -0.67
N VAL A 172 0.15 -9.17 -1.33
CA VAL A 172 1.35 -8.49 -0.82
C VAL A 172 1.04 -7.00 -0.72
N TYR A 173 1.04 -6.50 0.50
CA TYR A 173 0.67 -5.11 0.78
C TYR A 173 1.43 -4.54 1.98
N ASN A 174 1.26 -3.25 2.24
CA ASN A 174 1.76 -2.63 3.47
C ASN A 174 0.62 -2.57 4.50
N GLU A 175 0.74 -3.36 5.55
CA GLU A 175 -0.08 -3.28 6.74
C GLU A 175 0.16 -1.95 7.47
N TYR A 176 -0.91 -1.32 7.92
CA TYR A 176 -0.86 -0.08 8.65
C TYR A 176 -0.71 -0.33 10.16
N VAL A 177 0.47 -0.06 10.71
CA VAL A 177 0.75 -0.15 12.15
C VAL A 177 0.61 1.24 12.79
N SER A 178 1.22 2.27 12.18
CA SER A 178 1.14 3.65 12.63
C SER A 178 1.53 4.60 11.50
N PRO A 179 1.32 5.93 11.65
CA PRO A 179 1.74 6.91 10.65
C PRO A 179 3.22 6.85 10.26
N LEU A 180 4.08 6.36 11.15
CA LEU A 180 5.52 6.25 10.94
C LEU A 180 5.98 4.83 10.57
N VAL A 181 5.17 3.82 10.89
CA VAL A 181 5.54 2.41 10.73
C VAL A 181 4.52 1.71 9.83
N GLN A 182 4.98 1.26 8.69
CA GLN A 182 4.25 0.38 7.78
C GLN A 182 5.05 -0.91 7.63
N ARG A 183 4.37 -2.05 7.62
CA ARG A 183 4.98 -3.37 7.50
C ARG A 183 4.53 -4.01 6.20
N VAL A 184 5.48 -4.47 5.38
CA VAL A 184 5.12 -5.31 4.23
C VAL A 184 4.67 -6.66 4.73
N THR A 185 3.43 -7.01 4.41
CA THR A 185 2.77 -8.23 4.86
C THR A 185 2.36 -9.08 3.66
N GLU A 186 2.47 -10.38 3.84
CA GLU A 186 1.96 -11.40 2.94
C GLU A 186 0.75 -12.04 3.60
N GLN A 187 -0.36 -12.01 2.91
CA GLN A 187 -1.58 -12.63 3.39
C GLN A 187 -2.07 -13.65 2.37
N GLN A 188 -2.24 -14.89 2.79
CA GLN A 188 -2.91 -15.88 1.97
C GLN A 188 -4.41 -15.53 1.93
N LEU A 189 -4.93 -15.36 0.71
CA LEU A 189 -6.35 -15.11 0.46
C LEU A 189 -7.09 -16.42 0.11
N LEU A 190 -6.46 -17.27 -0.68
CA LEU A 190 -7.00 -18.57 -1.09
C LEU A 190 -5.90 -19.66 -1.05
N PRO A 191 -6.25 -20.89 -0.69
CA PRO A 191 -7.51 -21.26 -0.07
C PRO A 191 -7.72 -20.55 1.26
N ILE A 192 -8.97 -20.35 1.65
CA ILE A 192 -9.31 -19.91 3.01
C ILE A 192 -8.96 -21.05 3.94
N SER A 193 -7.95 -20.87 4.80
CA SER A 193 -7.45 -21.95 5.64
C SER A 193 -8.39 -22.23 6.80
N GLU A 194 -8.59 -23.51 7.10
CA GLU A 194 -9.35 -23.95 8.29
C GLU A 194 -8.72 -23.42 9.59
N GLU A 195 -7.39 -23.20 9.60
CA GLU A 195 -6.69 -22.61 10.75
C GLU A 195 -7.10 -21.16 11.01
N VAL A 196 -7.39 -20.37 9.96
CA VAL A 196 -7.92 -19.00 10.10
C VAL A 196 -9.33 -19.05 10.69
N LEU A 197 -10.13 -20.03 10.27
CA LEU A 197 -11.44 -20.28 10.84
C LEU A 197 -11.38 -20.86 12.27
N ALA A 198 -10.29 -21.54 12.62
CA ALA A 198 -10.07 -22.10 13.95
C ALA A 198 -9.48 -21.10 14.96
N ARG A 199 -8.68 -20.11 14.51
CA ARG A 199 -8.09 -19.06 15.38
C ARG A 199 -9.15 -18.20 16.07
N ALA A 200 -10.28 -17.96 15.43
CA ALA A 200 -11.44 -17.34 16.07
C ALA A 200 -11.93 -18.12 17.31
N ARG A 201 -11.48 -19.37 17.47
CA ARG A 201 -11.83 -20.27 18.57
C ARG A 201 -11.01 -20.02 19.83
N GLU A 202 -9.77 -19.55 19.71
CA GLU A 202 -8.86 -19.35 20.86
C GLU A 202 -9.08 -18.00 21.53
N GLU A 203 -9.70 -17.05 20.83
CA GLU A 203 -10.01 -15.70 21.35
C GLU A 203 -11.43 -15.60 21.95
N GLU A 204 -12.31 -16.61 21.73
CA GLU A 204 -13.65 -16.64 22.29
C GLU A 204 -13.62 -17.09 23.77
N SER A 205 -14.26 -16.31 24.63
CA SER A 205 -14.51 -16.74 26.02
C SER A 205 -15.43 -17.98 26.07
N GLU A 206 -15.30 -18.81 27.13
CA GLU A 206 -16.15 -19.99 27.33
C GLU A 206 -17.66 -19.65 27.30
N GLU A 207 -18.04 -18.42 27.72
CA GLU A 207 -19.42 -17.93 27.67
C GLU A 207 -19.92 -17.69 26.24
N GLN A 208 -19.04 -17.19 25.32
CA GLN A 208 -19.38 -17.01 23.91
C GLN A 208 -19.50 -18.36 23.18
N GLN A 209 -18.68 -19.34 23.54
CA GLN A 209 -18.77 -20.69 22.98
C GLN A 209 -20.08 -21.42 23.39
N ALA A 210 -20.56 -21.18 24.61
CA ALA A 210 -21.84 -21.74 25.09
C ALA A 210 -23.03 -21.11 24.34
N LEU A 211 -22.99 -19.81 24.05
CA LEU A 211 -24.05 -19.12 23.29
C LEU A 211 -24.11 -19.55 21.82
N LEU A 212 -22.98 -19.92 21.21
CA LEU A 212 -22.91 -20.38 19.81
C LEU A 212 -23.48 -21.81 19.63
N GLY A 213 -23.53 -22.62 20.69
CA GLY A 213 -24.08 -23.98 20.67
C GLY A 213 -25.61 -24.07 20.50
N ASP A 214 -26.33 -22.97 20.73
CA ASP A 214 -27.81 -22.91 20.72
C ASP A 214 -28.41 -22.30 19.42
N PHE A 215 -27.58 -21.99 18.41
CA PHE A 215 -28.10 -21.47 17.14
C PHE A 215 -28.76 -22.55 16.30
N ILE A 216 -30.00 -22.29 15.92
CA ILE A 216 -30.70 -23.07 14.87
C ILE A 216 -30.35 -22.42 13.54
N TYR A 217 -29.60 -23.16 12.70
CA TYR A 217 -29.24 -22.69 11.36
C TYR A 217 -30.39 -22.97 10.38
N GLU A 218 -30.84 -21.94 9.68
CA GLU A 218 -31.83 -22.02 8.62
C GLU A 218 -31.42 -21.09 7.47
N PRO A 219 -31.07 -21.60 6.29
CA PRO A 219 -30.97 -23.01 5.86
C PRO A 219 -29.77 -23.77 6.49
N GLU A 220 -29.44 -24.95 5.94
CA GLU A 220 -28.33 -25.77 6.42
C GLU A 220 -26.99 -25.01 6.41
N PRO A 221 -26.09 -25.28 7.40
CA PRO A 221 -24.81 -24.55 7.54
C PRO A 221 -23.95 -24.54 6.27
N GLU A 222 -23.95 -25.61 5.49
CA GLU A 222 -23.22 -25.73 4.23
C GLU A 222 -23.68 -24.69 3.20
N GLN A 223 -25.00 -24.49 3.08
CA GLN A 223 -25.57 -23.49 2.17
C GLN A 223 -25.29 -22.06 2.61
N ILE A 224 -25.22 -21.84 3.93
CA ILE A 224 -24.82 -20.55 4.49
C ILE A 224 -23.36 -20.28 4.17
N LEU A 225 -22.48 -21.27 4.36
CA LEU A 225 -21.05 -21.17 4.05
C LEU A 225 -20.79 -20.88 2.57
N GLU A 226 -21.52 -21.54 1.66
CA GLU A 226 -21.38 -21.31 0.23
C GLU A 226 -21.58 -19.81 -0.14
N ARG A 227 -22.48 -19.13 0.58
CA ARG A 227 -22.73 -17.69 0.40
C ARG A 227 -21.78 -16.81 1.21
N LEU A 228 -21.31 -17.29 2.35
CA LEU A 228 -20.50 -16.52 3.30
C LEU A 228 -19.03 -16.45 2.88
N LEU A 229 -18.47 -17.52 2.34
CA LEU A 229 -17.06 -17.60 1.96
C LEU A 229 -16.64 -16.56 0.89
N PRO A 230 -17.42 -16.31 -0.18
CA PRO A 230 -17.12 -15.20 -1.10
C PRO A 230 -17.11 -13.84 -0.40
N VAL A 231 -18.10 -13.57 0.49
CA VAL A 231 -18.18 -12.33 1.25
C VAL A 231 -17.01 -12.20 2.23
N TYR A 232 -16.57 -13.30 2.82
CA TYR A 232 -15.36 -13.33 3.65
C TYR A 232 -14.11 -12.94 2.84
N LEU A 233 -13.94 -13.51 1.65
CA LEU A 233 -12.83 -13.16 0.75
C LEU A 233 -12.87 -11.67 0.35
N GLU A 234 -14.05 -11.14 -0.01
CA GLU A 234 -14.26 -9.73 -0.31
C GLU A 234 -13.87 -8.84 0.88
N THR A 235 -14.22 -9.26 2.09
CA THR A 235 -13.92 -8.58 3.35
C THR A 235 -12.42 -8.51 3.60
N GLU A 236 -11.70 -9.62 3.41
CA GLU A 236 -10.26 -9.68 3.59
C GLU A 236 -9.50 -8.85 2.55
N VAL A 237 -9.95 -8.87 1.29
CA VAL A 237 -9.41 -8.00 0.24
C VAL A 237 -9.67 -6.53 0.57
N TYR A 238 -10.87 -6.20 1.04
CA TYR A 238 -11.21 -4.82 1.41
C TYR A 238 -10.37 -4.31 2.59
N ARG A 239 -10.17 -5.14 3.61
CA ARG A 239 -9.27 -4.84 4.73
C ARG A 239 -7.86 -4.53 4.24
N SER A 240 -7.30 -5.41 3.40
CA SER A 240 -5.96 -5.23 2.82
C SER A 240 -5.84 -3.94 1.99
N LEU A 241 -6.89 -3.58 1.22
CA LEU A 241 -6.94 -2.33 0.46
C LEU A 241 -7.00 -1.09 1.36
N LEU A 242 -7.78 -1.12 2.44
CA LEU A 242 -7.86 -0.02 3.40
C LEU A 242 -6.54 0.19 4.13
N GLU A 243 -5.90 -0.88 4.60
CA GLU A 243 -4.60 -0.82 5.26
C GLU A 243 -3.51 -0.32 4.32
N SER A 244 -3.49 -0.82 3.08
CA SER A 244 -2.58 -0.33 2.04
C SER A 244 -2.78 1.16 1.74
N SER A 245 -4.03 1.62 1.66
CA SER A 245 -4.37 3.04 1.46
C SER A 245 -3.86 3.92 2.61
N ALA A 246 -4.09 3.53 3.86
CA ALA A 246 -3.59 4.27 5.02
C ALA A 246 -2.06 4.27 5.09
N SER A 247 -1.43 3.14 4.79
CA SER A 247 0.03 3.02 4.70
C SER A 247 0.62 3.91 3.62
N GLU A 248 -0.02 4.01 2.45
CA GLU A 248 0.38 4.94 1.37
C GLU A 248 0.32 6.39 1.84
N LEU A 249 -0.77 6.78 2.53
CA LEU A 249 -0.95 8.13 3.05
C LEU A 249 0.06 8.47 4.16
N GLY A 250 0.34 7.54 5.08
CA GLY A 250 1.37 7.68 6.11
C GLY A 250 2.77 7.83 5.53
N ALA A 251 3.14 6.97 4.59
CA ALA A 251 4.41 7.04 3.88
C ALA A 251 4.55 8.35 3.08
N ARG A 252 3.48 8.82 2.43
CA ARG A 252 3.46 10.11 1.71
C ARG A 252 3.62 11.28 2.67
N MET A 253 2.90 11.30 3.79
CA MET A 253 3.02 12.32 4.81
C MET A 253 4.47 12.44 5.30
N THR A 254 5.11 11.34 5.65
CA THR A 254 6.49 11.30 6.12
C THR A 254 7.48 11.71 5.02
N ALA A 255 7.31 11.24 3.79
CA ALA A 255 8.14 11.63 2.65
C ALA A 255 8.04 13.12 2.35
N MET A 256 6.85 13.71 2.41
CA MET A 256 6.65 15.14 2.18
C MET A 256 7.18 15.99 3.32
N ARG A 257 7.10 15.54 4.57
CA ARG A 257 7.74 16.19 5.72
C ARG A 257 9.24 16.25 5.54
N ASN A 258 9.86 15.13 5.20
CA ASN A 258 11.31 15.06 4.97
C ASN A 258 11.73 15.92 3.77
N ALA A 259 10.98 15.91 2.69
CA ALA A 259 11.22 16.75 1.52
C ALA A 259 11.12 18.26 1.86
N SER A 260 10.15 18.65 2.70
CA SER A 260 10.00 20.04 3.15
C SER A 260 11.15 20.49 4.07
N SER A 261 11.63 19.59 4.96
CA SER A 261 12.80 19.85 5.80
C SER A 261 14.06 20.04 4.95
N ASN A 262 14.36 19.05 4.09
CA ASN A 262 15.55 19.10 3.21
C ASN A 262 15.53 20.34 2.29
N ALA A 263 14.35 20.76 1.85
CA ALA A 263 14.21 22.01 1.09
C ALA A 263 14.54 23.24 1.95
N GLY A 264 14.26 23.21 3.26
CA GLY A 264 14.67 24.25 4.20
C GLY A 264 16.20 24.35 4.28
N ASP A 265 16.86 23.24 4.57
CA ASP A 265 18.31 23.16 4.71
C ASP A 265 19.02 23.61 3.41
N LEU A 266 18.46 23.22 2.25
CA LEU A 266 18.99 23.64 0.96
C LEU A 266 18.82 25.16 0.73
N ILE A 267 17.72 25.77 1.17
CA ILE A 267 17.52 27.22 1.09
C ILE A 267 18.57 27.94 1.92
N ASP A 268 18.87 27.48 3.13
CA ASP A 268 19.85 28.09 4.01
C ASP A 268 21.25 27.97 3.41
N SER A 269 21.64 26.83 2.89
CA SER A 269 22.91 26.65 2.18
C SER A 269 23.03 27.55 0.96
N LEU A 270 22.01 27.60 0.10
CA LEU A 270 22.02 28.46 -1.09
C LEU A 270 22.02 29.93 -0.73
N THR A 271 21.46 30.33 0.41
CA THR A 271 21.47 31.72 0.88
C THR A 271 22.87 32.12 1.31
N LEU A 272 23.63 31.26 1.98
CA LEU A 272 25.04 31.50 2.29
C LEU A 272 25.88 31.67 1.02
N ASP A 273 25.67 30.79 0.03
CA ASP A 273 26.39 30.87 -1.25
C ASP A 273 26.02 32.17 -2.02
N LEU A 274 24.75 32.55 -1.99
CA LEU A 274 24.28 33.81 -2.58
C LEU A 274 24.99 35.04 -1.95
N ASN A 275 25.07 35.06 -0.62
CA ASN A 275 25.73 36.17 0.10
C ASN A 275 27.23 36.22 -0.23
N ARG A 276 27.92 35.08 -0.32
CA ARG A 276 29.32 35.01 -0.72
C ARG A 276 29.53 35.49 -2.17
N ALA A 277 28.68 35.00 -3.09
CA ALA A 277 28.75 35.40 -4.50
C ALA A 277 28.53 36.94 -4.65
N ARG A 278 27.53 37.47 -3.92
CA ARG A 278 27.24 38.90 -3.91
C ARG A 278 28.42 39.75 -3.36
N GLN A 279 29.05 39.29 -2.28
CA GLN A 279 30.23 39.94 -1.73
C GLN A 279 31.39 39.94 -2.71
N ALA A 280 31.62 38.83 -3.42
CA ALA A 280 32.65 38.70 -4.44
C ALA A 280 32.39 39.64 -5.63
N GLU A 281 31.12 39.72 -6.10
CA GLU A 281 30.68 40.62 -7.17
C GLU A 281 30.93 42.08 -6.79
N ILE A 282 30.49 42.51 -5.58
CA ILE A 282 30.72 43.89 -5.07
C ILE A 282 32.24 44.18 -4.97
N THR A 283 33.02 43.22 -4.46
CA THR A 283 34.48 43.40 -4.35
C THR A 283 35.11 43.59 -5.73
N GLN A 284 34.68 42.80 -6.71
CA GLN A 284 35.18 42.90 -8.09
C GLN A 284 34.78 44.24 -8.70
N GLU A 285 33.54 44.69 -8.55
CA GLU A 285 33.09 46.02 -9.03
C GLU A 285 33.92 47.17 -8.41
N ILE A 286 34.21 47.11 -7.09
CA ILE A 286 35.06 48.10 -6.42
C ILE A 286 36.46 48.08 -7.01
N LEU A 287 37.06 46.92 -7.23
CA LEU A 287 38.41 46.79 -7.81
C LEU A 287 38.44 47.32 -9.25
N GLU A 288 37.43 47.09 -10.05
CA GLU A 288 37.31 47.59 -11.42
C GLU A 288 37.19 49.13 -11.43
N VAL A 289 36.41 49.72 -10.52
CA VAL A 289 36.30 51.16 -10.38
C VAL A 289 37.62 51.81 -9.94
N VAL A 290 38.31 51.21 -8.94
CA VAL A 290 39.60 51.69 -8.47
C VAL A 290 40.65 51.59 -9.57
N ALA A 291 40.76 50.45 -10.25
CA ALA A 291 41.70 50.28 -11.37
C ALA A 291 41.41 51.23 -12.54
N GLY A 292 40.12 51.52 -12.82
CA GLY A 292 39.74 52.52 -13.82
C GLY A 292 40.10 53.95 -13.43
N ALA A 293 39.95 54.32 -12.14
CA ALA A 293 40.37 55.65 -11.64
C ALA A 293 41.90 55.83 -11.70
N ASP A 294 42.66 54.82 -11.30
CA ASP A 294 44.12 54.82 -11.37
C ASP A 294 44.63 54.91 -12.82
N ALA A 295 43.94 54.29 -13.79
CA ALA A 295 44.29 54.42 -15.21
C ALA A 295 44.00 55.77 -15.82
N LEU A 296 43.11 56.59 -15.24
CA LEU A 296 42.79 57.96 -15.69
C LEU A 296 43.69 59.02 -15.05
N THR A 297 44.42 58.68 -14.00
CA THR A 297 45.34 59.56 -13.30
C THR A 297 46.79 59.44 -13.77
N GLN A 298 47.11 58.50 -14.66
CA GLN A 298 48.34 58.42 -15.41
C GLN A 298 48.20 59.00 -16.79
#